data_5c9455a1247f75da6825ba6390a93a19
#
_entry.id   5c9455a1247f75da6825ba6390a93a19
#
_cell.length_a   1.000
_cell.length_b   1.000
_cell.length_c   1.000
_cell.angle_alpha   90.00
_cell.angle_beta   90.00
_cell.angle_gamma   90.00
#
_symmetry.space_group_name_H-M   'P 1'
#
loop_
_entity.id
_entity.type
_entity.pdbx_description
1 polymer ?
#
loop_
_entity_poly.entity_id
_entity_poly.type
_entity_poly.pdbx_seq_one_letter_code
_entity_poly.pdbx_strand_id
1 'polypeptide(L)'
;MENKILMLLCIVVVILFYLLVYYRNKANKIYTESDKLLDKILENSHIDQIEVNEGKTSALASKISKVQEKLLIETGRAENEKEQIKCLISNMSHQLKTPLANVIMYEDILLEKLEDPQVQKFLYKMKDQTKKIDWILNSLFKMVKLEQNALDFNIENNSVKDTLAMALTTVYEKAEKKDISIKVTGIRDQQCWHNPQWTAEVFVNILENAIKYSDVHKKISISMKTYEMYSEIGIKDFGIGIPESDQPQIFARFYRGKNVKNFEGSGIGLYLSKLIIEKENGYNLSLIHISEPTRHAQ
;
A
#
# COMPACT_ATOMS: atom_id res chain seq x y z
N MET A 1 31.48 78.55 -8.58
CA MET A 1 30.46 77.83 -7.80
C MET A 1 30.24 76.44 -8.37
N GLU A 2 30.12 76.25 -9.67
CA GLU A 2 29.86 74.98 -10.37
C GLU A 2 30.81 73.83 -10.00
N ASN A 3 32.11 74.06 -10.01
CA ASN A 3 33.13 73.04 -9.70
C ASN A 3 33.05 72.56 -8.25
N LYS A 4 32.60 73.35 -7.29
CA LYS A 4 32.34 72.88 -5.90
C LYS A 4 31.13 72.01 -5.78
N ILE A 5 30.09 72.34 -6.54
CA ILE A 5 28.82 71.51 -6.60
C ILE A 5 29.15 70.18 -7.26
N LEU A 6 29.88 70.15 -8.36
CA LEU A 6 30.29 68.92 -9.06
C LEU A 6 31.14 68.01 -8.17
N MET A 7 32.08 68.57 -7.41
CA MET A 7 32.90 67.81 -6.46
C MET A 7 32.08 67.23 -5.30
N LEU A 8 31.08 67.95 -4.79
CA LEU A 8 30.17 67.47 -3.76
C LEU A 8 29.31 66.30 -4.29
N LEU A 9 28.83 66.43 -5.52
CA LEU A 9 28.03 65.38 -6.18
C LEU A 9 28.85 64.10 -6.38
N CYS A 10 30.11 64.20 -6.80
CA CYS A 10 31.04 63.06 -6.93
C CYS A 10 31.24 62.37 -5.57
N ILE A 11 31.43 63.12 -4.48
CA ILE A 11 31.59 62.56 -3.14
C ILE A 11 30.34 61.79 -2.72
N VAL A 12 29.13 62.34 -2.96
CA VAL A 12 27.87 61.66 -2.64
C VAL A 12 27.71 60.35 -3.42
N VAL A 13 28.06 60.38 -4.72
CA VAL A 13 27.99 59.13 -5.55
C VAL A 13 28.98 58.08 -5.03
N VAL A 14 30.18 58.47 -4.64
CA VAL A 14 31.17 57.52 -4.08
C VAL A 14 30.65 56.92 -2.74
N ILE A 15 30.06 57.75 -1.88
CA ILE A 15 29.48 57.27 -0.61
C ILE A 15 28.31 56.33 -0.87
N LEU A 16 27.41 56.66 -1.79
CA LEU A 16 26.31 55.81 -2.17
C LEU A 16 26.77 54.46 -2.75
N PHE A 17 27.79 54.50 -3.61
CA PHE A 17 28.40 53.29 -4.17
C PHE A 17 29.02 52.41 -3.06
N TYR A 18 29.75 53.01 -2.14
CA TYR A 18 30.34 52.31 -0.99
C TYR A 18 29.25 51.66 -0.10
N LEU A 19 28.18 52.40 0.20
CA LEU A 19 27.04 51.86 0.95
C LEU A 19 26.37 50.72 0.22
N LEU A 20 26.18 50.80 -1.09
CA LEU A 20 25.58 49.76 -1.91
C LEU A 20 26.42 48.49 -1.89
N VAL A 21 27.74 48.61 -2.06
CA VAL A 21 28.66 47.47 -1.98
C VAL A 21 28.66 46.87 -0.56
N TYR A 22 28.66 47.69 0.48
CA TYR A 22 28.61 47.25 1.86
C TYR A 22 27.33 46.46 2.17
N TYR A 23 26.14 46.97 1.80
CA TYR A 23 24.88 46.29 2.01
C TYR A 23 24.76 45.01 1.18
N ARG A 24 25.25 45.01 -0.07
CA ARG A 24 25.30 43.82 -0.92
C ARG A 24 26.15 42.71 -0.30
N ASN A 25 27.33 43.02 0.17
CA ASN A 25 28.20 42.04 0.81
C ASN A 25 27.60 41.50 2.12
N LYS A 26 26.96 42.38 2.90
CA LYS A 26 26.25 41.97 4.12
C LYS A 26 25.06 41.05 3.81
N ALA A 27 24.28 41.34 2.78
CA ALA A 27 23.17 40.50 2.35
C ALA A 27 23.63 39.10 1.84
N ASN A 28 24.71 39.08 1.01
CA ASN A 28 25.30 37.84 0.53
C ASN A 28 25.81 36.97 1.70
N LYS A 29 26.45 37.57 2.71
CA LYS A 29 26.90 36.83 3.89
C LYS A 29 25.73 36.16 4.63
N ILE A 30 24.64 36.91 4.86
CA ILE A 30 23.44 36.39 5.52
C ILE A 30 22.85 35.24 4.68
N TYR A 31 22.74 35.40 3.36
CA TYR A 31 22.25 34.38 2.47
C TYR A 31 23.06 33.08 2.54
N THR A 32 24.38 33.18 2.44
CA THR A 32 25.29 32.03 2.49
C THR A 32 25.26 31.31 3.85
N GLU A 33 25.10 32.04 4.95
CA GLU A 33 24.99 31.47 6.29
C GLU A 33 23.63 30.76 6.46
N SER A 34 22.53 31.33 5.94
CA SER A 34 21.21 30.70 5.97
C SER A 34 21.15 29.42 5.10
N ASP A 35 21.78 29.43 3.94
CA ASP A 35 21.86 28.29 3.02
C ASP A 35 22.59 27.11 3.66
N LYS A 36 23.73 27.36 4.28
CA LYS A 36 24.49 26.35 5.04
C LYS A 36 23.72 25.75 6.21
N LEU A 37 22.85 26.53 6.86
CA LEU A 37 21.99 26.02 7.94
C LEU A 37 20.89 25.11 7.39
N LEU A 38 20.32 25.45 6.24
CA LEU A 38 19.33 24.62 5.57
C LEU A 38 19.94 23.30 5.07
N ASP A 39 21.12 23.33 4.48
CA ASP A 39 21.85 22.13 4.06
C ASP A 39 22.10 21.18 5.23
N LYS A 40 22.51 21.68 6.39
CA LYS A 40 22.69 20.85 7.59
C LYS A 40 21.39 20.18 8.06
N ILE A 41 20.24 20.83 7.92
CA ILE A 41 18.94 20.24 8.22
C ILE A 41 18.62 19.11 7.25
N LEU A 42 18.86 19.33 5.95
CA LEU A 42 18.63 18.33 4.91
C LEU A 42 19.50 17.07 5.09
N GLU A 43 20.73 17.25 5.58
CA GLU A 43 21.67 16.16 5.87
C GLU A 43 21.40 15.45 7.22
N ASN A 44 20.36 15.82 7.95
CA ASN A 44 20.06 15.29 9.29
C ASN A 44 21.21 15.46 10.31
N SER A 45 22.13 16.39 10.04
CA SER A 45 23.26 16.64 10.91
C SER A 45 22.87 17.59 12.06
N HIS A 46 23.33 17.27 13.28
CA HIS A 46 23.07 18.09 14.46
C HIS A 46 23.63 19.51 14.24
N ILE A 47 22.78 20.52 14.43
CA ILE A 47 23.24 21.91 14.48
C ILE A 47 23.75 22.13 15.89
N ASP A 48 25.04 21.88 16.11
CA ASP A 48 25.68 22.32 17.35
C ASP A 48 25.52 23.83 17.46
N GLN A 49 25.41 24.35 18.69
CA GLN A 49 25.34 25.78 18.97
C GLN A 49 26.67 26.46 18.60
N ILE A 50 26.99 26.46 17.32
CA ILE A 50 28.28 26.95 16.79
C ILE A 50 28.12 28.41 16.46
N GLU A 51 28.95 29.25 17.15
CA GLU A 51 29.53 30.52 16.67
C GLU A 51 28.68 31.30 15.67
N VAL A 52 27.47 31.64 16.04
CA VAL A 52 26.71 32.63 15.27
C VAL A 52 26.98 33.97 15.92
N ASN A 53 27.78 34.77 15.23
CA ASN A 53 28.04 36.15 15.59
C ASN A 53 26.74 36.89 15.94
N GLU A 54 26.83 37.76 16.96
CA GLU A 54 25.72 38.54 17.51
C GLU A 54 24.86 39.20 16.42
N GLY A 55 23.53 38.91 16.46
CA GLY A 55 22.58 39.59 15.60
C GLY A 55 21.39 38.76 15.17
N LYS A 56 20.73 39.21 14.10
CA LYS A 56 19.50 38.61 13.56
C LYS A 56 19.69 37.16 13.05
N THR A 57 20.91 36.80 12.63
CA THR A 57 21.29 35.45 12.19
C THR A 57 21.27 34.44 13.37
N SER A 58 21.70 34.87 14.56
CA SER A 58 21.63 34.06 15.78
C SER A 58 20.19 33.72 16.17
N ALA A 59 19.26 34.66 16.06
CA ALA A 59 17.86 34.45 16.32
C ALA A 59 17.23 33.48 15.30
N LEU A 60 17.66 33.51 14.03
CA LEU A 60 17.20 32.57 12.99
C LEU A 60 17.75 31.18 13.27
N ALA A 61 19.03 31.03 13.55
CA ALA A 61 19.65 29.75 13.90
C ALA A 61 18.96 29.09 15.11
N SER A 62 18.67 29.86 16.15
CA SER A 62 17.92 29.36 17.32
C SER A 62 16.50 28.88 16.98
N LYS A 63 15.80 29.58 16.07
CA LYS A 63 14.47 29.13 15.60
C LYS A 63 14.56 27.86 14.78
N ILE A 64 15.55 27.76 13.90
CA ILE A 64 15.78 26.58 13.07
C ILE A 64 16.13 25.37 13.95
N SER A 65 17.02 25.52 14.93
CA SER A 65 17.35 24.47 15.90
C SER A 65 16.12 23.97 16.66
N LYS A 66 15.23 24.87 17.09
CA LYS A 66 13.95 24.47 17.73
C LYS A 66 13.01 23.74 16.81
N VAL A 67 12.96 24.11 15.54
CA VAL A 67 12.15 23.38 14.54
C VAL A 67 12.72 21.99 14.30
N GLN A 68 14.04 21.87 14.19
CA GLN A 68 14.71 20.57 14.03
C GLN A 68 14.47 19.66 15.25
N GLU A 69 14.65 20.19 16.46
CA GLU A 69 14.35 19.45 17.71
C GLU A 69 12.91 18.97 17.75
N LYS A 70 11.94 19.84 17.40
CA LYS A 70 10.54 19.47 17.34
C LYS A 70 10.26 18.39 16.31
N LEU A 71 10.85 18.47 15.11
CA LEU A 71 10.72 17.44 14.08
C LEU A 71 11.31 16.11 14.53
N LEU A 72 12.47 16.12 15.18
CA LEU A 72 13.07 14.90 15.72
C LEU A 72 12.21 14.24 16.80
N ILE A 73 11.62 15.03 17.68
CA ILE A 73 10.70 14.54 18.71
C ILE A 73 9.43 13.97 18.07
N GLU A 74 8.83 14.64 17.09
CA GLU A 74 7.62 14.17 16.41
C GLU A 74 7.87 12.92 15.58
N THR A 75 9.00 12.85 14.86
CA THR A 75 9.38 11.64 14.10
C THR A 75 9.66 10.46 15.03
N GLY A 76 10.42 10.65 16.10
CA GLY A 76 10.67 9.63 17.10
C GLY A 76 9.38 9.14 17.80
N ARG A 77 8.43 10.05 18.05
CA ARG A 77 7.12 9.68 18.58
C ARG A 77 6.32 8.83 17.59
N ALA A 78 6.28 9.24 16.33
CA ALA A 78 5.59 8.50 15.27
C ALA A 78 6.18 7.10 15.06
N GLU A 79 7.52 6.96 15.10
CA GLU A 79 8.19 5.67 15.04
C GLU A 79 7.86 4.78 16.24
N ASN A 80 7.83 5.33 17.46
CA ASN A 80 7.47 4.59 18.66
C ASN A 80 6.00 4.16 18.66
N GLU A 81 5.07 5.02 18.24
CA GLU A 81 3.66 4.67 18.05
C GLU A 81 3.50 3.54 17.03
N LYS A 82 4.23 3.58 15.93
CA LYS A 82 4.26 2.53 14.91
C LYS A 82 4.74 1.19 15.50
N GLU A 83 5.81 1.20 16.28
CA GLU A 83 6.34 -0.04 16.89
C GLU A 83 5.39 -0.61 17.96
N GLN A 84 4.72 0.26 18.74
CA GLN A 84 3.67 -0.16 19.67
C GLN A 84 2.49 -0.80 18.94
N ILE A 85 2.05 -0.24 17.83
CA ILE A 85 0.98 -0.82 16.99
C ILE A 85 1.41 -2.19 16.45
N LYS A 86 2.65 -2.33 15.96
CA LYS A 86 3.21 -3.61 15.53
C LYS A 86 3.12 -4.68 16.63
N CYS A 87 3.60 -4.34 17.81
CA CYS A 87 3.60 -5.23 18.97
C CYS A 87 2.16 -5.63 19.36
N LEU A 88 1.25 -4.65 19.41
CA LEU A 88 -0.16 -4.86 19.73
C LEU A 88 -0.81 -5.83 18.73
N ILE A 89 -0.62 -5.61 17.42
CA ILE A 89 -1.18 -6.47 16.37
C ILE A 89 -0.60 -7.88 16.43
N SER A 90 0.70 -8.00 16.64
CA SER A 90 1.34 -9.32 16.82
C SER A 90 0.75 -10.07 18.00
N ASN A 91 0.62 -9.40 19.14
CA ASN A 91 0.06 -9.99 20.35
C ASN A 91 -1.42 -10.35 20.16
N MET A 92 -2.24 -9.47 19.57
CA MET A 92 -3.65 -9.76 19.26
C MET A 92 -3.77 -10.93 18.30
N SER A 93 -2.91 -11.02 17.27
CA SER A 93 -2.91 -12.15 16.33
C SER A 93 -2.72 -13.48 17.06
N HIS A 94 -1.75 -13.56 17.95
CA HIS A 94 -1.50 -14.77 18.74
C HIS A 94 -2.61 -15.05 19.75
N GLN A 95 -3.12 -14.03 20.43
CA GLN A 95 -4.17 -14.17 21.45
C GLN A 95 -5.53 -14.56 20.86
N LEU A 96 -5.81 -14.22 19.58
CA LEU A 96 -7.05 -14.61 18.91
C LEU A 96 -6.93 -15.94 18.17
N LYS A 97 -5.76 -16.29 17.63
CA LYS A 97 -5.55 -17.58 16.98
C LYS A 97 -5.74 -18.77 17.91
N THR A 98 -5.28 -18.67 19.15
CA THR A 98 -5.34 -19.75 20.12
C THR A 98 -6.78 -20.16 20.46
N PRO A 99 -7.68 -19.26 20.93
CA PRO A 99 -9.06 -19.63 21.21
C PRO A 99 -9.83 -20.08 19.96
N LEU A 100 -9.51 -19.50 18.80
CA LEU A 100 -10.14 -19.91 17.53
C LEU A 100 -9.71 -21.33 17.13
N ALA A 101 -8.43 -21.68 17.26
CA ALA A 101 -7.93 -23.03 17.04
C ALA A 101 -8.58 -24.05 17.98
N ASN A 102 -8.83 -23.67 19.25
CA ASN A 102 -9.54 -24.52 20.21
C ASN A 102 -11.01 -24.74 19.80
N VAL A 103 -11.71 -23.70 19.29
CA VAL A 103 -13.08 -23.85 18.78
C VAL A 103 -13.11 -24.81 17.59
N ILE A 104 -12.19 -24.67 16.64
CA ILE A 104 -12.08 -25.58 15.47
C ILE A 104 -11.84 -27.02 15.94
N MET A 105 -10.93 -27.21 16.89
CA MET A 105 -10.65 -28.54 17.46
C MET A 105 -11.89 -29.13 18.15
N TYR A 106 -12.65 -28.35 18.92
CA TYR A 106 -13.87 -28.84 19.56
C TYR A 106 -14.95 -29.17 18.53
N GLU A 107 -15.10 -28.39 17.47
CA GLU A 107 -15.99 -28.69 16.35
C GLU A 107 -15.63 -30.03 15.68
N ASP A 108 -14.34 -30.28 15.43
CA ASP A 108 -13.86 -31.55 14.85
C ASP A 108 -14.15 -32.75 15.78
N ILE A 109 -13.92 -32.63 17.09
CA ILE A 109 -14.20 -33.67 18.07
C ILE A 109 -15.72 -33.96 18.13
N LEU A 110 -16.56 -32.93 18.06
CA LEU A 110 -18.01 -33.11 18.08
C LEU A 110 -18.52 -33.76 16.79
N LEU A 111 -17.96 -33.40 15.63
CA LEU A 111 -18.28 -34.00 14.34
C LEU A 111 -17.91 -35.50 14.30
N GLU A 112 -16.84 -35.90 14.95
CA GLU A 112 -16.40 -37.30 15.03
C GLU A 112 -17.27 -38.13 15.98
N LYS A 113 -17.75 -37.52 17.09
CA LYS A 113 -18.46 -38.22 18.15
C LYS A 113 -19.97 -38.25 18.00
N LEU A 114 -20.55 -37.31 17.24
CA LEU A 114 -22.02 -37.18 17.14
C LEU A 114 -22.48 -37.66 15.77
N GLU A 115 -23.31 -38.71 15.76
CA GLU A 115 -23.81 -39.31 14.52
C GLU A 115 -25.18 -38.73 14.09
N ASP A 116 -25.84 -37.92 14.93
CA ASP A 116 -27.11 -37.29 14.59
C ASP A 116 -26.97 -36.36 13.37
N PRO A 117 -27.66 -36.64 12.25
CA PRO A 117 -27.51 -35.84 11.02
C PRO A 117 -27.92 -34.38 11.19
N GLN A 118 -28.84 -34.05 12.09
CA GLN A 118 -29.24 -32.66 12.34
C GLN A 118 -28.12 -31.91 13.10
N VAL A 119 -27.56 -32.56 14.11
CA VAL A 119 -26.46 -32.01 14.89
C VAL A 119 -25.21 -31.80 14.00
N GLN A 120 -24.87 -32.81 13.19
CA GLN A 120 -23.76 -32.70 12.22
C GLN A 120 -23.96 -31.52 11.26
N LYS A 121 -25.14 -31.31 10.74
CA LYS A 121 -25.46 -30.17 9.87
C LYS A 121 -25.22 -28.82 10.54
N PHE A 122 -25.54 -28.69 11.83
CA PHE A 122 -25.24 -27.46 12.59
C PHE A 122 -23.76 -27.32 12.85
N LEU A 123 -23.03 -28.37 13.18
CA LEU A 123 -21.58 -28.35 13.40
C LEU A 123 -20.82 -27.97 12.12
N TYR A 124 -21.21 -28.50 10.96
CA TYR A 124 -20.62 -28.06 9.67
C TYR A 124 -20.84 -26.57 9.41
N LYS A 125 -22.03 -26.04 9.72
CA LYS A 125 -22.30 -24.60 9.59
C LYS A 125 -21.45 -23.78 10.56
N MET A 126 -21.24 -24.23 11.80
CA MET A 126 -20.37 -23.59 12.77
C MET A 126 -18.95 -23.59 12.26
N LYS A 127 -18.43 -24.73 11.82
CA LYS A 127 -17.09 -24.88 11.23
C LYS A 127 -16.84 -23.93 10.07
N ASP A 128 -17.82 -23.76 9.18
CA ASP A 128 -17.72 -22.81 8.07
C ASP A 128 -17.64 -21.35 8.57
N GLN A 129 -18.42 -20.99 9.59
CA GLN A 129 -18.36 -19.65 10.18
C GLN A 129 -17.02 -19.41 10.91
N THR A 130 -16.52 -20.40 11.64
CA THR A 130 -15.25 -20.32 12.35
C THR A 130 -14.07 -20.15 11.38
N LYS A 131 -14.04 -20.93 10.29
CA LYS A 131 -13.05 -20.74 9.20
C LYS A 131 -13.13 -19.35 8.58
N LYS A 132 -14.33 -18.81 8.40
CA LYS A 132 -14.54 -17.47 7.88
C LYS A 132 -13.99 -16.39 8.84
N ILE A 133 -14.21 -16.55 10.14
CA ILE A 133 -13.64 -15.64 11.16
C ILE A 133 -12.12 -15.72 11.14
N ASP A 134 -11.52 -16.91 11.09
CA ASP A 134 -10.07 -17.09 11.00
C ASP A 134 -9.50 -16.39 9.76
N TRP A 135 -10.11 -16.57 8.61
CA TRP A 135 -9.69 -15.91 7.37
C TRP A 135 -9.77 -14.37 7.46
N ILE A 136 -10.88 -13.83 8.03
CA ILE A 136 -11.05 -12.37 8.22
C ILE A 136 -9.97 -11.82 9.15
N LEU A 137 -9.72 -12.49 10.28
CA LEU A 137 -8.70 -12.06 11.24
C LEU A 137 -7.29 -12.08 10.61
N ASN A 138 -6.94 -13.16 9.92
CA ASN A 138 -5.65 -13.27 9.26
C ASN A 138 -5.47 -12.19 8.17
N SER A 139 -6.52 -11.92 7.38
CA SER A 139 -6.49 -10.87 6.36
C SER A 139 -6.38 -9.47 6.97
N LEU A 140 -7.09 -9.21 8.08
CA LEU A 140 -7.00 -7.96 8.83
C LEU A 140 -5.59 -7.73 9.39
N PHE A 141 -4.98 -8.75 9.98
CA PHE A 141 -3.62 -8.65 10.51
C PHE A 141 -2.59 -8.42 9.40
N LYS A 142 -2.72 -9.12 8.26
CA LYS A 142 -1.88 -8.87 7.06
C LYS A 142 -2.00 -7.42 6.61
N MET A 143 -3.24 -6.93 6.47
CA MET A 143 -3.53 -5.57 6.06
C MET A 143 -2.88 -4.54 6.98
N VAL A 144 -3.09 -4.64 8.30
CA VAL A 144 -2.53 -3.66 9.25
C VAL A 144 -1.00 -3.72 9.29
N LYS A 145 -0.40 -4.91 9.21
CA LYS A 145 1.07 -5.05 9.12
C LYS A 145 1.63 -4.39 7.87
N LEU A 146 0.94 -4.50 6.72
CA LEU A 146 1.35 -3.84 5.49
C LEU A 146 1.21 -2.33 5.58
N GLU A 147 0.10 -1.80 6.11
CA GLU A 147 -0.13 -0.37 6.28
C GLU A 147 0.89 0.29 7.22
N GLN A 148 1.25 -0.39 8.29
CA GLN A 148 2.20 0.12 9.26
C GLN A 148 3.67 -0.09 8.86
N ASN A 149 3.94 -0.61 7.65
CA ASN A 149 5.28 -1.04 7.25
C ASN A 149 5.96 -1.95 8.30
N ALA A 150 5.14 -2.80 8.94
CA ALA A 150 5.54 -3.67 10.04
C ALA A 150 6.06 -5.04 9.57
N LEU A 151 6.18 -5.25 8.26
CA LEU A 151 6.70 -6.47 7.65
C LEU A 151 8.02 -6.18 6.94
N ASP A 152 8.94 -7.12 7.02
CA ASP A 152 10.08 -7.19 6.13
C ASP A 152 9.56 -7.63 4.76
N PHE A 153 9.30 -6.65 3.90
CA PHE A 153 8.75 -6.86 2.57
C PHE A 153 9.88 -6.90 1.55
N ASN A 154 10.55 -8.06 1.46
CA ASN A 154 11.67 -8.23 0.56
C ASN A 154 11.18 -8.38 -0.88
N ILE A 155 11.59 -7.45 -1.74
CA ILE A 155 11.33 -7.48 -3.18
C ILE A 155 12.61 -7.96 -3.86
N GLU A 156 12.51 -9.04 -4.63
CA GLU A 156 13.61 -9.65 -5.35
C GLU A 156 13.23 -9.88 -6.82
N ASN A 157 14.21 -10.14 -7.65
CA ASN A 157 13.97 -10.44 -9.06
C ASN A 157 13.54 -11.91 -9.21
N ASN A 158 12.25 -12.15 -9.36
CA ASN A 158 11.63 -13.48 -9.35
C ASN A 158 10.82 -13.76 -10.63
N SER A 159 10.62 -15.05 -10.95
CA SER A 159 9.77 -15.49 -12.05
C SER A 159 8.29 -15.25 -11.74
N VAL A 160 7.65 -14.42 -12.55
CA VAL A 160 6.19 -14.18 -12.47
C VAL A 160 5.41 -15.45 -12.80
N LYS A 161 5.94 -16.29 -13.71
CA LYS A 161 5.33 -17.56 -14.09
C LYS A 161 5.23 -18.52 -12.90
N ASP A 162 6.30 -18.63 -12.10
CA ASP A 162 6.31 -19.50 -10.93
C ASP A 162 5.39 -18.99 -9.83
N THR A 163 5.39 -17.67 -9.61
CA THR A 163 4.47 -17.02 -8.67
C THR A 163 3.01 -17.23 -9.05
N LEU A 164 2.68 -17.13 -10.34
CA LEU A 164 1.33 -17.44 -10.84
C LEU A 164 0.98 -18.92 -10.69
N ALA A 165 1.93 -19.82 -10.91
CA ALA A 165 1.70 -21.27 -10.72
C ALA A 165 1.37 -21.59 -9.26
N MET A 166 2.03 -20.96 -8.28
CA MET A 166 1.67 -21.07 -6.84
C MET A 166 0.21 -20.68 -6.60
N ALA A 167 -0.23 -19.56 -7.14
CA ALA A 167 -1.60 -19.09 -6.98
C ALA A 167 -2.61 -20.04 -7.65
N LEU A 168 -2.31 -20.51 -8.85
CA LEU A 168 -3.16 -21.46 -9.57
C LEU A 168 -3.35 -22.77 -8.81
N THR A 169 -2.30 -23.30 -8.22
CA THR A 169 -2.37 -24.51 -7.39
C THR A 169 -3.34 -24.31 -6.21
N THR A 170 -3.30 -23.12 -5.58
CA THR A 170 -4.17 -22.77 -4.44
C THR A 170 -5.65 -22.73 -4.82
N VAL A 171 -5.99 -22.24 -6.02
CA VAL A 171 -7.38 -22.06 -6.45
C VAL A 171 -7.93 -23.23 -7.26
N TYR A 172 -7.10 -24.20 -7.61
CA TYR A 172 -7.45 -25.31 -8.51
C TYR A 172 -8.72 -26.05 -8.07
N GLU A 173 -8.77 -26.55 -6.85
CA GLU A 173 -9.93 -27.29 -6.35
C GLU A 173 -11.22 -26.46 -6.37
N LYS A 174 -11.13 -25.15 -6.12
CA LYS A 174 -12.30 -24.26 -6.16
C LYS A 174 -12.83 -24.07 -7.57
N ALA A 175 -11.93 -23.97 -8.54
CA ALA A 175 -12.28 -23.88 -9.96
C ALA A 175 -12.88 -25.19 -10.45
N GLU A 176 -12.30 -26.35 -10.10
CA GLU A 176 -12.78 -27.68 -10.45
C GLU A 176 -14.18 -27.94 -9.88
N LYS A 177 -14.43 -27.66 -8.59
CA LYS A 177 -15.76 -27.80 -7.96
C LYS A 177 -16.86 -27.02 -8.66
N LYS A 178 -16.50 -25.94 -9.38
CA LYS A 178 -17.45 -25.09 -10.12
C LYS A 178 -17.40 -25.33 -11.63
N ASP A 179 -16.60 -26.30 -12.07
CA ASP A 179 -16.35 -26.63 -13.48
C ASP A 179 -15.94 -25.39 -14.30
N ILE A 180 -15.03 -24.59 -13.72
CA ILE A 180 -14.48 -23.40 -14.36
C ILE A 180 -13.13 -23.75 -14.95
N SER A 181 -12.98 -23.57 -16.27
CA SER A 181 -11.71 -23.75 -16.96
C SER A 181 -10.84 -22.49 -16.86
N ILE A 182 -9.58 -22.65 -16.42
CA ILE A 182 -8.63 -21.53 -16.38
C ILE A 182 -7.67 -21.69 -17.57
N LYS A 183 -7.71 -20.74 -18.49
CA LYS A 183 -6.82 -20.72 -19.67
C LYS A 183 -5.73 -19.68 -19.49
N VAL A 184 -4.49 -20.14 -19.54
CA VAL A 184 -3.29 -19.30 -19.44
C VAL A 184 -2.68 -19.12 -20.84
N THR A 185 -2.46 -17.87 -21.26
CA THR A 185 -1.94 -17.55 -22.59
C THR A 185 -0.88 -16.47 -22.52
N GLY A 186 0.18 -16.61 -23.33
CA GLY A 186 1.21 -15.58 -23.49
C GLY A 186 2.13 -15.37 -22.28
N ILE A 187 2.09 -16.27 -21.29
CA ILE A 187 2.99 -16.19 -20.14
C ILE A 187 4.37 -16.67 -20.57
N ARG A 188 5.31 -15.74 -20.55
CA ARG A 188 6.73 -16.00 -20.72
C ARG A 188 7.39 -16.11 -19.36
N ASP A 189 8.54 -16.75 -19.29
CA ASP A 189 9.38 -16.74 -18.09
C ASP A 189 10.03 -15.35 -17.94
N GLN A 190 9.25 -14.42 -17.40
CA GLN A 190 9.64 -13.03 -17.19
C GLN A 190 10.04 -12.85 -15.73
N GLN A 191 11.25 -12.34 -15.53
CA GLN A 191 11.74 -11.92 -14.24
C GLN A 191 11.25 -10.51 -13.95
N CYS A 192 10.62 -10.30 -12.77
CA CYS A 192 10.17 -9.01 -12.29
C CYS A 192 10.53 -8.83 -10.82
N TRP A 193 10.75 -7.60 -10.40
CA TRP A 193 10.98 -7.26 -9.01
C TRP A 193 9.67 -7.36 -8.22
N HIS A 194 9.52 -8.42 -7.43
CA HIS A 194 8.34 -8.64 -6.59
C HIS A 194 8.65 -9.61 -5.44
N ASN A 195 7.74 -9.70 -4.49
CA ASN A 195 7.77 -10.73 -3.46
C ASN A 195 6.85 -11.89 -3.86
N PRO A 196 7.37 -13.11 -4.16
CA PRO A 196 6.55 -14.20 -4.69
C PRO A 196 5.36 -14.59 -3.82
N GLN A 197 5.53 -14.57 -2.50
CA GLN A 197 4.47 -14.95 -1.55
C GLN A 197 3.34 -13.93 -1.53
N TRP A 198 3.68 -12.64 -1.50
CA TRP A 198 2.69 -11.57 -1.48
C TRP A 198 2.02 -11.37 -2.83
N THR A 199 2.77 -11.45 -3.92
CA THR A 199 2.19 -11.39 -5.29
C THR A 199 1.30 -12.61 -5.57
N ALA A 200 1.67 -13.81 -5.10
CA ALA A 200 0.80 -14.98 -5.19
C ALA A 200 -0.52 -14.76 -4.44
N GLU A 201 -0.50 -14.14 -3.26
CA GLU A 201 -1.72 -13.76 -2.53
C GLU A 201 -2.62 -12.81 -3.34
N VAL A 202 -2.02 -11.85 -4.07
CA VAL A 202 -2.77 -10.97 -5.00
C VAL A 202 -3.47 -11.80 -6.07
N PHE A 203 -2.74 -12.71 -6.72
CA PHE A 203 -3.32 -13.56 -7.76
C PHE A 203 -4.42 -14.45 -7.19
N VAL A 204 -4.22 -15.05 -6.02
CA VAL A 204 -5.25 -15.86 -5.33
C VAL A 204 -6.50 -15.03 -5.07
N ASN A 205 -6.38 -13.84 -4.50
CA ASN A 205 -7.52 -12.97 -4.22
C ASN A 205 -8.32 -12.60 -5.48
N ILE A 206 -7.63 -12.29 -6.57
CA ILE A 206 -8.29 -11.94 -7.84
C ILE A 206 -8.92 -13.18 -8.49
N LEU A 207 -8.23 -14.32 -8.51
CA LEU A 207 -8.73 -15.57 -9.07
C LEU A 207 -9.90 -16.13 -8.28
N GLU A 208 -9.87 -16.06 -6.94
CA GLU A 208 -11.00 -16.44 -6.10
C GLU A 208 -12.24 -15.58 -6.38
N ASN A 209 -12.06 -14.28 -6.57
CA ASN A 209 -13.15 -13.41 -6.98
C ASN A 209 -13.68 -13.79 -8.38
N ALA A 210 -12.79 -14.01 -9.34
CA ALA A 210 -13.17 -14.46 -10.68
C ALA A 210 -13.96 -15.78 -10.66
N ILE A 211 -13.53 -16.77 -9.87
CA ILE A 211 -14.23 -18.05 -9.69
C ILE A 211 -15.57 -17.83 -8.99
N LYS A 212 -15.59 -17.05 -7.94
CA LYS A 212 -16.76 -16.80 -7.11
C LYS A 212 -17.90 -16.14 -7.89
N TYR A 213 -17.60 -15.11 -8.67
CA TYR A 213 -18.58 -14.30 -9.38
C TYR A 213 -18.89 -14.79 -10.79
N SER A 214 -18.18 -15.78 -11.31
CA SER A 214 -18.53 -16.48 -12.55
C SER A 214 -19.57 -17.57 -12.32
N ASP A 215 -20.41 -17.82 -13.30
CA ASP A 215 -21.30 -18.99 -13.31
C ASP A 215 -20.51 -20.28 -13.54
N VAL A 216 -21.16 -21.42 -13.28
CA VAL A 216 -20.63 -22.75 -13.58
C VAL A 216 -20.35 -22.90 -15.08
N HIS A 217 -19.39 -23.76 -15.44
CA HIS A 217 -18.97 -24.03 -16.82
C HIS A 217 -18.44 -22.83 -17.60
N LYS A 218 -18.06 -21.74 -16.89
CA LYS A 218 -17.43 -20.58 -17.51
C LYS A 218 -15.91 -20.75 -17.57
N LYS A 219 -15.26 -19.81 -18.23
CA LYS A 219 -13.79 -19.78 -18.34
C LYS A 219 -13.23 -18.53 -17.66
N ILE A 220 -12.00 -18.66 -17.16
CA ILE A 220 -11.17 -17.52 -16.74
C ILE A 220 -9.96 -17.50 -17.67
N SER A 221 -9.61 -16.34 -18.19
CA SER A 221 -8.46 -16.18 -19.08
C SER A 221 -7.39 -15.36 -18.39
N ILE A 222 -6.17 -15.89 -18.35
CA ILE A 222 -4.99 -15.22 -17.82
C ILE A 222 -4.07 -14.92 -18.99
N SER A 223 -3.61 -13.68 -19.11
CA SER A 223 -2.69 -13.24 -20.15
C SER A 223 -1.59 -12.38 -19.55
N MET A 224 -0.43 -12.37 -20.19
CA MET A 224 0.69 -11.51 -19.84
C MET A 224 1.14 -10.72 -21.06
N LYS A 225 1.36 -9.43 -20.86
CA LYS A 225 1.99 -8.53 -21.82
C LYS A 225 3.21 -7.90 -21.17
N THR A 226 4.32 -7.93 -21.87
CA THR A 226 5.58 -7.34 -21.40
C THR A 226 5.84 -6.06 -22.18
N TYR A 227 6.08 -4.99 -21.44
CA TYR A 227 6.50 -3.69 -21.95
C TYR A 227 7.94 -3.41 -21.50
N GLU A 228 8.56 -2.35 -21.99
CA GLU A 228 9.94 -2.00 -21.64
C GLU A 228 10.14 -1.73 -20.14
N MET A 229 9.17 -1.10 -19.48
CA MET A 229 9.28 -0.64 -18.10
C MET A 229 8.44 -1.46 -17.10
N TYR A 230 7.49 -2.28 -17.58
CA TYR A 230 6.59 -3.05 -16.72
C TYR A 230 6.03 -4.28 -17.43
N SER A 231 5.45 -5.19 -16.67
CA SER A 231 4.69 -6.33 -17.16
C SER A 231 3.24 -6.21 -16.70
N GLU A 232 2.31 -6.41 -17.63
CA GLU A 232 0.86 -6.42 -17.37
C GLU A 232 0.37 -7.87 -17.28
N ILE A 233 -0.29 -8.23 -16.19
CA ILE A 233 -0.95 -9.52 -16.02
C ILE A 233 -2.44 -9.26 -15.99
N GLY A 234 -3.13 -9.73 -17.04
CA GLY A 234 -4.58 -9.60 -17.17
C GLY A 234 -5.27 -10.89 -16.74
N ILE A 235 -6.22 -10.78 -15.81
CA ILE A 235 -7.13 -11.87 -15.39
C ILE A 235 -8.52 -11.45 -15.79
N LYS A 236 -9.13 -12.17 -16.74
CA LYS A 236 -10.46 -11.88 -17.26
C LYS A 236 -11.41 -13.01 -16.91
N ASP A 237 -12.47 -12.67 -16.19
CA ASP A 237 -13.62 -13.53 -15.94
C ASP A 237 -14.79 -13.19 -16.87
N PHE A 238 -15.82 -14.04 -16.82
CA PHE A 238 -17.08 -13.87 -17.55
C PHE A 238 -18.25 -13.96 -16.57
N GLY A 239 -18.08 -13.33 -15.41
CA GLY A 239 -19.06 -13.26 -14.34
C GLY A 239 -20.06 -12.12 -14.48
N ILE A 240 -20.64 -11.74 -13.36
CA ILE A 240 -21.70 -10.72 -13.27
C ILE A 240 -21.22 -9.29 -13.59
N GLY A 241 -19.90 -9.08 -13.70
CA GLY A 241 -19.28 -7.76 -13.89
C GLY A 241 -19.40 -6.84 -12.67
N ILE A 242 -18.83 -5.64 -12.80
CA ILE A 242 -18.85 -4.61 -11.76
C ILE A 242 -19.52 -3.36 -12.33
N PRO A 243 -20.60 -2.84 -11.71
CA PRO A 243 -21.23 -1.61 -12.14
C PRO A 243 -20.23 -0.43 -12.16
N GLU A 244 -20.36 0.47 -13.12
CA GLU A 244 -19.48 1.64 -13.22
C GLU A 244 -19.46 2.49 -11.93
N SER A 245 -20.60 2.62 -11.26
CA SER A 245 -20.72 3.31 -9.97
C SER A 245 -19.87 2.71 -8.86
N ASP A 246 -19.60 1.40 -8.93
CA ASP A 246 -18.88 0.67 -7.90
C ASP A 246 -17.36 0.64 -8.16
N GLN A 247 -16.92 0.82 -9.43
CA GLN A 247 -15.52 0.71 -9.85
C GLN A 247 -14.54 1.55 -9.02
N PRO A 248 -14.81 2.83 -8.70
CA PRO A 248 -13.86 3.63 -7.91
C PRO A 248 -13.69 3.12 -6.47
N GLN A 249 -14.63 2.29 -6.00
CA GLN A 249 -14.72 1.86 -4.59
C GLN A 249 -14.32 0.39 -4.38
N ILE A 250 -14.18 -0.42 -5.45
CA ILE A 250 -13.89 -1.88 -5.29
C ILE A 250 -12.59 -2.18 -4.53
N PHE A 251 -11.66 -1.25 -4.54
CA PHE A 251 -10.41 -1.32 -3.78
C PHE A 251 -10.48 -0.60 -2.43
N ALA A 252 -11.67 -0.13 -2.00
CA ALA A 252 -11.83 0.45 -0.68
C ALA A 252 -11.98 -0.66 0.39
N ARG A 253 -11.51 -0.36 1.60
CA ARG A 253 -11.56 -1.29 2.75
C ARG A 253 -13.01 -1.66 3.09
N PHE A 254 -13.29 -2.95 3.21
CA PHE A 254 -14.60 -3.51 3.52
C PHE A 254 -15.71 -3.21 2.50
N TYR A 255 -15.35 -2.70 1.32
CA TYR A 255 -16.34 -2.40 0.30
C TYR A 255 -16.92 -3.66 -0.32
N ARG A 256 -18.23 -3.65 -0.53
CA ARG A 256 -18.98 -4.70 -1.24
C ARG A 256 -20.11 -4.04 -2.05
N GLY A 257 -20.12 -4.31 -3.33
CA GLY A 257 -21.16 -3.80 -4.23
C GLY A 257 -22.58 -4.30 -3.81
N LYS A 258 -23.58 -3.53 -4.19
CA LYS A 258 -24.99 -3.86 -3.83
C LYS A 258 -25.48 -5.15 -4.47
N ASN A 259 -25.02 -5.44 -5.68
CA ASN A 259 -25.40 -6.63 -6.46
C ASN A 259 -24.75 -7.93 -5.96
N VAL A 260 -23.76 -7.85 -5.07
CA VAL A 260 -23.04 -9.03 -4.52
C VAL A 260 -23.34 -9.31 -3.05
N LYS A 261 -24.38 -8.72 -2.47
CA LYS A 261 -24.73 -8.92 -1.06
C LYS A 261 -25.00 -10.39 -0.71
N ASN A 262 -25.54 -11.16 -1.65
CA ASN A 262 -25.86 -12.59 -1.48
C ASN A 262 -24.63 -13.51 -1.61
N PHE A 263 -23.51 -13.00 -2.11
CA PHE A 263 -22.26 -13.75 -2.18
C PHE A 263 -21.49 -13.58 -0.87
N GLU A 264 -20.84 -14.62 -0.40
CA GLU A 264 -19.95 -14.50 0.77
C GLU A 264 -18.75 -13.61 0.48
N GLY A 265 -18.23 -12.93 1.50
CA GLY A 265 -17.00 -12.13 1.38
C GLY A 265 -16.91 -11.01 2.42
N SER A 266 -15.70 -10.59 2.74
CA SER A 266 -15.41 -9.55 3.74
C SER A 266 -15.15 -8.16 3.14
N GLY A 267 -14.88 -8.06 1.83
CA GLY A 267 -14.43 -6.81 1.20
C GLY A 267 -12.98 -6.42 1.52
N ILE A 268 -12.16 -7.37 2.01
CA ILE A 268 -10.75 -7.12 2.37
C ILE A 268 -9.80 -7.50 1.23
N GLY A 269 -10.10 -8.55 0.46
CA GLY A 269 -9.16 -9.16 -0.50
C GLY A 269 -8.63 -8.18 -1.55
N LEU A 270 -9.51 -7.43 -2.23
CA LEU A 270 -9.06 -6.45 -3.24
C LEU A 270 -8.29 -5.28 -2.63
N TYR A 271 -8.66 -4.82 -1.43
CA TYR A 271 -7.90 -3.80 -0.73
C TYR A 271 -6.51 -4.30 -0.32
N LEU A 272 -6.42 -5.53 0.19
CA LEU A 272 -5.13 -6.17 0.50
C LEU A 272 -4.26 -6.31 -0.77
N SER A 273 -4.86 -6.73 -1.89
CA SER A 273 -4.18 -6.80 -3.18
C SER A 273 -3.62 -5.44 -3.61
N LYS A 274 -4.41 -4.37 -3.44
CA LYS A 274 -3.96 -3.01 -3.70
C LYS A 274 -2.74 -2.63 -2.86
N LEU A 275 -2.79 -2.85 -1.55
CA LEU A 275 -1.67 -2.55 -0.64
C LEU A 275 -0.38 -3.30 -1.01
N ILE A 276 -0.50 -4.57 -1.39
CA ILE A 276 0.65 -5.38 -1.80
C ILE A 276 1.27 -4.81 -3.07
N ILE A 277 0.48 -4.58 -4.11
CA ILE A 277 0.95 -4.08 -5.41
C ILE A 277 1.55 -2.67 -5.27
N GLU A 278 0.95 -1.79 -4.47
CA GLU A 278 1.51 -0.46 -4.18
C GLU A 278 2.89 -0.56 -3.50
N LYS A 279 3.09 -1.54 -2.62
CA LYS A 279 4.40 -1.80 -2.00
C LYS A 279 5.45 -2.33 -2.99
N GLU A 280 5.02 -3.01 -4.03
CA GLU A 280 5.86 -3.49 -5.13
C GLU A 280 6.07 -2.41 -6.22
N ASN A 281 5.64 -1.16 -5.98
CA ASN A 281 5.65 -0.05 -6.94
C ASN A 281 4.87 -0.37 -8.23
N GLY A 282 3.88 -1.24 -8.13
CA GLY A 282 2.96 -1.61 -9.20
C GLY A 282 1.62 -0.87 -9.11
N TYR A 283 0.74 -1.12 -10.09
CA TYR A 283 -0.59 -0.52 -10.16
C TYR A 283 -1.66 -1.59 -10.40
N ASN A 284 -2.77 -1.49 -9.68
CA ASN A 284 -3.97 -2.27 -9.95
C ASN A 284 -4.87 -1.50 -10.92
N LEU A 285 -5.14 -2.10 -12.08
CA LEU A 285 -6.08 -1.57 -13.05
C LEU A 285 -7.28 -2.51 -13.14
N SER A 286 -8.47 -2.00 -12.90
CA SER A 286 -9.72 -2.71 -13.22
C SER A 286 -10.16 -2.27 -14.61
N LEU A 287 -9.88 -3.11 -15.62
CA LEU A 287 -10.41 -2.95 -16.97
C LEU A 287 -11.73 -3.72 -17.04
N ILE A 288 -12.83 -3.00 -16.96
CA ILE A 288 -14.15 -3.59 -17.25
C ILE A 288 -14.38 -3.44 -18.74
N HIS A 289 -14.35 -4.55 -19.46
CA HIS A 289 -14.97 -4.60 -20.75
C HIS A 289 -16.47 -4.41 -20.56
N ILE A 290 -17.00 -3.28 -21.01
CA ILE A 290 -18.42 -3.10 -21.24
C ILE A 290 -18.79 -4.17 -22.27
N SER A 291 -19.37 -5.29 -21.80
CA SER A 291 -20.10 -6.17 -22.70
C SER A 291 -21.25 -5.31 -23.21
N GLU A 292 -21.27 -5.03 -24.52
CA GLU A 292 -22.46 -4.44 -25.15
C GLU A 292 -23.68 -5.21 -24.66
N PRO A 293 -24.74 -4.49 -24.24
CA PRO A 293 -25.98 -5.15 -23.89
C PRO A 293 -26.40 -5.98 -25.09
N THR A 294 -26.48 -7.28 -24.93
CA THR A 294 -27.09 -8.18 -25.91
C THR A 294 -28.46 -7.58 -26.20
N ARG A 295 -28.65 -6.91 -27.34
CA ARG A 295 -29.96 -6.56 -27.87
C ARG A 295 -30.69 -7.90 -28.01
N HIS A 296 -31.59 -8.17 -27.09
CA HIS A 296 -32.61 -9.16 -27.34
C HIS A 296 -33.39 -8.65 -28.55
N ALA A 297 -33.14 -9.28 -29.69
CA ALA A 297 -34.01 -9.15 -30.84
C ALA A 297 -35.43 -9.56 -30.38
N GLN A 298 -36.33 -8.63 -30.51
CA GLN A 298 -37.77 -8.89 -30.44
C GLN A 298 -38.19 -9.70 -31.65
#